data_aabc3f3ca8291dcbfa349c569ea6dcda
#
_entry.id   aabc3f3ca8291dcbfa349c569ea6dcda
#
_cell.length_a   1.000
_cell.length_b   1.000
_cell.length_c   1.000
_cell.angle_alpha   90.00
_cell.angle_beta   90.00
_cell.angle_gamma   90.00
#
_symmetry.space_group_name_H-M   'P 1'
#
loop_
_entity.id
_entity.type
_entity.pdbx_description
1 polymer ?
#
loop_
_entity_poly.entity_id
_entity_poly.type
_entity_poly.pdbx_seq_one_letter_code
_entity_poly.pdbx_strand_id
1 'polypeptide(L)'
;TFSLKVAEAEAFRGLEVSHIGYLTTHLSLEELEKTGGLTIWMIPAPNLLSEIVVYGNNPRVIVEEAIKKIPVNYSGNDNMLTAFYRETVQKRRRYISVSEAVMDVYKTDYNSRDVDRDKVQLLKGRRLLSQKQSDTLAVKVVGGPNLSLYLDIVKNGDALLSTDNLDYYEFRMEDPVNLDNRMQYVVSFRPRVSLMYALFIGKLYI
;
A
#
# COMPACT_ATOMS: atom_id res chain seq x y z
N THR A 1 -10.06 9.72 12.43
CA THR A 1 -10.91 10.81 11.92
C THR A 1 -10.30 11.31 10.62
N PHE A 2 -11.10 11.41 9.57
CA PHE A 2 -10.69 11.93 8.26
C PHE A 2 -11.65 13.04 7.83
N SER A 3 -11.23 13.89 6.91
CA SER A 3 -12.05 14.90 6.27
C SER A 3 -11.85 14.82 4.77
N LEU A 4 -12.94 14.66 4.03
CA LEU A 4 -12.96 14.63 2.57
C LEU A 4 -13.68 15.89 2.06
N LYS A 5 -13.02 16.63 1.16
CA LYS A 5 -13.64 17.76 0.45
C LYS A 5 -13.87 17.37 -0.99
N VAL A 6 -15.11 17.49 -1.45
CA VAL A 6 -15.51 17.24 -2.83
C VAL A 6 -15.65 18.58 -3.53
N ALA A 7 -14.93 18.80 -4.64
CA ALA A 7 -14.82 20.11 -5.30
C ALA A 7 -16.05 20.44 -6.17
N GLU A 8 -16.76 19.46 -6.70
CA GLU A 8 -17.94 19.67 -7.58
C GLU A 8 -19.02 18.64 -7.23
N ALA A 9 -20.15 19.12 -6.74
CA ALA A 9 -21.27 18.28 -6.33
C ALA A 9 -21.94 17.52 -7.48
N GLU A 10 -21.88 18.01 -8.72
CA GLU A 10 -22.58 17.43 -9.87
C GLU A 10 -22.01 16.07 -10.34
N ALA A 11 -20.75 15.78 -10.03
CA ALA A 11 -20.11 14.50 -10.38
C ALA A 11 -20.13 13.48 -9.24
N PHE A 12 -20.52 13.89 -8.03
CA PHE A 12 -20.48 13.05 -6.84
C PHE A 12 -21.72 12.15 -6.76
N ARG A 13 -21.54 10.84 -6.81
CA ARG A 13 -22.64 9.85 -6.79
C ARG A 13 -22.86 9.18 -5.44
N GLY A 14 -21.96 9.38 -4.47
CA GLY A 14 -22.02 8.75 -3.15
C GLY A 14 -20.60 8.47 -2.61
N LEU A 15 -20.56 7.90 -1.42
CA LEU A 15 -19.32 7.50 -0.75
C LEU A 15 -19.29 5.98 -0.60
N GLU A 16 -18.22 5.36 -1.05
CA GLU A 16 -17.93 3.96 -0.81
C GLU A 16 -16.86 3.85 0.29
N VAL A 17 -17.18 3.05 1.30
CA VAL A 17 -16.26 2.79 2.41
C VAL A 17 -15.98 1.30 2.48
N SER A 18 -14.72 0.94 2.33
CA SER A 18 -14.25 -0.45 2.39
C SER A 18 -13.16 -0.63 3.46
N HIS A 19 -13.17 -1.77 4.11
CA HIS A 19 -12.14 -2.18 5.06
C HIS A 19 -12.02 -3.71 5.05
N ILE A 20 -10.79 -4.21 5.18
CA ILE A 20 -10.55 -5.66 5.25
C ILE A 20 -11.31 -6.26 6.44
N GLY A 21 -12.09 -7.32 6.18
CA GLY A 21 -12.89 -8.00 7.21
C GLY A 21 -14.27 -7.39 7.46
N TYR A 22 -14.70 -6.42 6.63
CA TYR A 22 -16.01 -5.79 6.71
C TYR A 22 -16.69 -5.75 5.34
N LEU A 23 -18.01 -5.72 5.33
CA LEU A 23 -18.78 -5.48 4.11
C LEU A 23 -18.54 -4.05 3.64
N THR A 24 -18.32 -3.88 2.34
CA THR A 24 -18.27 -2.54 1.72
C THR A 24 -19.60 -1.84 1.91
N THR A 25 -19.57 -0.62 2.42
CA THR A 25 -20.74 0.20 2.67
C THR A 25 -20.82 1.32 1.65
N HIS A 26 -21.94 1.45 0.97
CA HIS A 26 -22.22 2.53 0.04
C HIS A 26 -23.19 3.52 0.71
N LEU A 27 -22.85 4.79 0.68
CA LEU A 27 -23.65 5.88 1.23
C LEU A 27 -24.06 6.81 0.12
N SER A 28 -25.36 7.06 0.02
CA SER A 28 -25.91 8.02 -0.94
C SER A 28 -25.64 9.47 -0.49
N LEU A 29 -25.81 10.41 -1.43
CA LEU A 29 -25.73 11.85 -1.12
C LEU A 29 -26.72 12.27 -0.02
N GLU A 30 -27.94 11.76 -0.08
CA GLU A 30 -29.00 12.09 0.88
C GLU A 30 -28.65 11.65 2.32
N GLU A 31 -27.92 10.54 2.48
CA GLU A 31 -27.47 10.05 3.77
C GLU A 31 -26.33 10.89 4.32
N LEU A 32 -25.48 11.41 3.43
CA LEU A 32 -24.33 12.25 3.78
C LEU A 32 -24.74 13.65 4.21
N GLU A 33 -25.79 14.21 3.62
CA GLU A 33 -26.28 15.57 3.92
C GLU A 33 -27.03 15.66 5.26
N LYS A 34 -27.58 14.55 5.76
CA LYS A 34 -28.41 14.51 6.98
C LYS A 34 -27.60 14.59 8.28
N THR A 35 -26.26 14.50 8.24
CA THR A 35 -25.47 14.33 9.44
C THR A 35 -24.35 15.38 9.54
N GLY A 36 -24.38 16.20 10.57
CA GLY A 36 -23.31 17.17 10.91
C GLY A 36 -21.97 16.54 11.37
N GLY A 37 -21.89 15.22 11.36
CA GLY A 37 -20.70 14.39 11.59
C GLY A 37 -21.05 12.94 11.35
N LEU A 38 -20.41 12.32 10.36
CA LEU A 38 -20.73 10.97 9.93
C LEU A 38 -19.91 9.95 10.71
N THR A 39 -20.57 9.07 11.47
CA THR A 39 -19.97 7.85 12.01
C THR A 39 -20.50 6.67 11.21
N ILE A 40 -19.61 6.00 10.51
CA ILE A 40 -19.94 4.84 9.66
C ILE A 40 -19.68 3.57 10.44
N TRP A 41 -20.71 2.80 10.72
CA TRP A 41 -20.64 1.49 11.34
C TRP A 41 -20.59 0.44 10.23
N MET A 42 -19.43 -0.20 10.10
CA MET A 42 -19.25 -1.26 9.12
C MET A 42 -19.67 -2.61 9.72
N ILE A 43 -20.35 -3.41 8.94
CA ILE A 43 -20.78 -4.76 9.32
C ILE A 43 -19.59 -5.68 9.11
N PRO A 44 -19.11 -6.41 10.14
CA PRO A 44 -18.11 -7.44 9.94
C PRO A 44 -18.60 -8.42 8.87
N ALA A 45 -17.78 -8.64 7.84
CA ALA A 45 -18.03 -9.74 6.93
C ALA A 45 -17.66 -11.03 7.70
N PRO A 46 -18.62 -11.91 8.03
CA PRO A 46 -18.21 -13.22 8.48
C PRO A 46 -17.39 -13.79 7.33
N ASN A 47 -16.13 -14.12 7.60
CA ASN A 47 -15.39 -14.98 6.70
C ASN A 47 -16.21 -16.28 6.67
N LEU A 48 -17.09 -16.41 5.70
CA LEU A 48 -17.56 -17.72 5.30
C LEU A 48 -16.28 -18.41 4.86
N LEU A 49 -15.72 -19.19 5.77
CA LEU A 49 -14.72 -20.18 5.47
C LEU A 49 -15.40 -21.13 4.48
N SER A 50 -15.44 -20.74 3.22
CA SER A 50 -15.51 -21.70 2.15
C SER A 50 -14.40 -22.67 2.48
N GLU A 51 -14.72 -23.96 2.56
CA GLU A 51 -13.82 -25.05 2.87
C GLU A 51 -12.43 -24.69 2.35
N ILE A 52 -11.51 -24.36 3.29
CA ILE A 52 -10.14 -24.05 2.94
C ILE A 52 -9.59 -25.41 2.51
N VAL A 53 -9.64 -25.67 1.22
CA VAL A 53 -8.85 -26.74 0.65
C VAL A 53 -7.42 -26.29 0.92
N VAL A 54 -6.84 -26.81 1.99
CA VAL A 54 -5.42 -26.67 2.27
C VAL A 54 -4.72 -27.42 1.13
N TYR A 55 -4.56 -26.74 0.02
CA TYR A 55 -3.57 -27.16 -0.93
C TYR A 55 -2.25 -27.11 -0.17
N GLY A 56 -1.57 -28.24 -0.03
CA GLY A 56 -0.24 -28.32 0.56
C GLY A 56 0.79 -27.56 -0.27
N ASN A 57 0.41 -26.40 -0.77
CA ASN A 57 1.23 -25.58 -1.65
C ASN A 57 2.31 -24.90 -0.82
N ASN A 58 3.55 -25.21 -1.15
CA ASN A 58 4.70 -24.51 -0.64
C ASN A 58 4.50 -23.00 -0.90
N PRO A 59 4.48 -22.15 0.14
CA PRO A 59 4.23 -20.71 0.00
C PRO A 59 5.20 -20.04 -0.98
N ARG A 60 6.42 -20.55 -1.09
CA ARG A 60 7.40 -20.10 -2.06
C ARG A 60 6.93 -20.31 -3.51
N VAL A 61 6.33 -21.44 -3.82
CA VAL A 61 5.81 -21.73 -5.16
C VAL A 61 4.70 -20.74 -5.55
N ILE A 62 3.84 -20.38 -4.60
CA ILE A 62 2.80 -19.35 -4.82
C ILE A 62 3.42 -18.01 -5.18
N VAL A 63 4.47 -17.61 -4.47
CA VAL A 63 5.19 -16.36 -4.76
C VAL A 63 5.89 -16.43 -6.12
N GLU A 64 6.53 -17.54 -6.46
CA GLU A 64 7.16 -17.75 -7.77
C GLU A 64 6.14 -17.65 -8.92
N GLU A 65 4.96 -18.24 -8.75
CA GLU A 65 3.88 -18.14 -9.74
C GLU A 65 3.33 -16.70 -9.85
N ALA A 66 3.22 -15.99 -8.72
CA ALA A 66 2.82 -14.58 -8.73
C ALA A 66 3.83 -13.71 -9.49
N ILE A 67 5.14 -13.93 -9.28
CA ILE A 67 6.20 -13.23 -10.02
C ILE A 67 6.08 -13.48 -11.53
N LYS A 68 5.86 -14.72 -11.95
CA LYS A 68 5.68 -15.07 -13.38
C LYS A 68 4.47 -14.36 -13.99
N LYS A 69 3.44 -14.07 -13.20
CA LYS A 69 2.22 -13.40 -13.65
C LYS A 69 2.29 -11.88 -13.63
N ILE A 70 3.36 -11.27 -13.12
CA ILE A 70 3.52 -9.80 -13.12
C ILE A 70 3.28 -9.20 -14.52
N PRO A 71 3.89 -9.72 -15.60
CA PRO A 71 3.69 -9.14 -16.94
C PRO A 71 2.23 -9.22 -17.45
N VAL A 72 1.43 -10.14 -16.90
CA VAL A 72 0.02 -10.31 -17.28
C VAL A 72 -0.91 -9.48 -16.41
N ASN A 73 -0.60 -9.37 -15.12
CA ASN A 73 -1.47 -8.73 -14.12
C ASN A 73 -1.23 -7.22 -13.98
N TYR A 74 -0.07 -6.74 -14.40
CA TYR A 74 0.30 -5.33 -14.32
C TYR A 74 0.36 -4.68 -15.70
N SER A 75 0.22 -3.37 -15.74
CA SER A 75 0.16 -2.64 -17.02
C SER A 75 1.44 -2.79 -17.82
N GLY A 76 1.28 -3.19 -19.07
CA GLY A 76 2.33 -3.15 -20.10
C GLY A 76 2.47 -1.79 -20.79
N ASN A 77 1.72 -0.77 -20.35
CA ASN A 77 1.78 0.60 -20.86
C ASN A 77 2.18 1.55 -19.75
N ASP A 78 2.67 2.72 -20.15
CA ASP A 78 2.92 3.82 -19.23
C ASP A 78 1.62 4.30 -18.58
N ASN A 79 1.69 4.67 -17.30
CA ASN A 79 0.54 5.10 -16.51
C ASN A 79 0.82 6.43 -15.82
N MET A 80 -0.20 7.24 -15.70
CA MET A 80 -0.20 8.43 -14.86
C MET A 80 -1.12 8.18 -13.67
N LEU A 81 -0.60 8.30 -12.46
CA LEU A 81 -1.32 8.11 -11.21
C LEU A 81 -1.29 9.40 -10.41
N THR A 82 -2.41 9.79 -9.81
CA THR A 82 -2.41 10.84 -8.78
C THR A 82 -2.37 10.18 -7.42
N ALA A 83 -1.39 10.53 -6.61
CA ALA A 83 -1.12 9.90 -5.33
C ALA A 83 -1.06 10.91 -4.18
N PHE A 84 -1.43 10.45 -2.98
CA PHE A 84 -1.21 11.16 -1.74
C PHE A 84 -0.06 10.53 -0.97
N TYR A 85 0.94 11.32 -0.69
CA TYR A 85 2.11 10.93 0.10
C TYR A 85 2.03 11.53 1.50
N ARG A 86 2.34 10.72 2.52
CA ARG A 86 2.52 11.19 3.88
C ARG A 86 3.74 10.53 4.51
N GLU A 87 4.64 11.34 5.00
CA GLU A 87 5.79 10.93 5.81
C GLU A 87 5.65 11.50 7.22
N THR A 88 5.81 10.67 8.22
CA THR A 88 5.77 11.08 9.62
C THR A 88 7.03 10.64 10.35
N VAL A 89 7.60 11.57 11.12
CA VAL A 89 8.71 11.27 12.02
C VAL A 89 8.24 11.44 13.44
N GLN A 90 8.43 10.41 14.25
CA GLN A 90 8.01 10.40 15.64
C GLN A 90 9.21 10.21 16.58
N LYS A 91 9.15 10.87 17.73
CA LYS A 91 10.05 10.66 18.86
C LYS A 91 9.22 10.50 20.12
N ARG A 92 9.37 9.37 20.82
CA ARG A 92 8.61 9.06 22.05
C ARG A 92 7.09 9.28 21.87
N ARG A 93 6.50 8.70 20.81
CA ARG A 93 5.07 8.79 20.44
C ARG A 93 4.56 10.19 20.07
N ARG A 94 5.44 11.17 19.90
CA ARG A 94 5.07 12.52 19.48
C ARG A 94 5.59 12.78 18.07
N TYR A 95 4.73 13.34 17.21
CA TYR A 95 5.14 13.75 15.88
C TYR A 95 6.08 14.95 15.97
N ILE A 96 7.25 14.83 15.35
CA ILE A 96 8.23 15.91 15.23
C ILE A 96 8.33 16.45 13.82
N SER A 97 7.93 15.66 12.83
CA SER A 97 7.77 16.11 11.45
C SER A 97 6.61 15.35 10.82
N VAL A 98 5.78 16.08 10.07
CA VAL A 98 4.75 15.52 9.19
C VAL A 98 4.92 16.23 7.85
N SER A 99 5.19 15.47 6.80
CA SER A 99 5.25 15.95 5.42
C SER A 99 4.13 15.27 4.62
N GLU A 100 3.36 16.06 3.90
CA GLU A 100 2.26 15.57 3.07
C GLU A 100 2.36 16.18 1.68
N ALA A 101 2.01 15.41 0.67
CA ALA A 101 2.02 15.87 -0.71
C ALA A 101 0.92 15.20 -1.53
N VAL A 102 0.34 15.96 -2.45
CA VAL A 102 -0.39 15.44 -3.59
C VAL A 102 0.56 15.50 -4.78
N MET A 103 0.68 14.42 -5.51
CA MET A 103 1.65 14.31 -6.58
C MET A 103 1.11 13.48 -7.74
N ASP A 104 1.55 13.79 -8.93
CA ASP A 104 1.41 12.90 -10.07
C ASP A 104 2.65 12.01 -10.16
N VAL A 105 2.39 10.72 -10.37
CA VAL A 105 3.42 9.69 -10.53
C VAL A 105 3.32 9.15 -11.94
N TYR A 106 4.30 9.46 -12.76
CA TYR A 106 4.49 8.85 -14.06
C TYR A 106 5.21 7.52 -13.89
N LYS A 107 4.51 6.45 -14.15
CA LYS A 107 5.05 5.09 -14.12
C LYS A 107 5.18 4.54 -15.52
N THR A 108 6.38 4.18 -15.90
CA THR A 108 6.62 3.43 -17.12
C THR A 108 6.05 2.01 -16.99
N ASP A 109 5.98 1.27 -18.09
CA ASP A 109 5.45 -0.08 -18.10
C ASP A 109 6.13 -1.01 -17.08
N TYR A 110 5.40 -2.02 -16.60
CA TYR A 110 5.90 -2.96 -15.59
C TYR A 110 6.78 -4.09 -16.21
N ASN A 111 6.80 -4.23 -17.53
CA ASN A 111 7.64 -5.25 -18.16
C ASN A 111 9.13 -4.92 -18.07
N SER A 112 9.46 -3.62 -18.08
CA SER A 112 10.85 -3.17 -17.95
C SER A 112 11.44 -3.41 -16.58
N ARG A 113 10.59 -3.45 -15.52
CA ARG A 113 10.99 -3.56 -14.12
C ARG A 113 12.09 -2.57 -13.71
N ASP A 114 12.05 -1.40 -14.32
CA ASP A 114 13.01 -0.30 -14.13
C ASP A 114 12.31 0.89 -13.47
N VAL A 115 12.66 1.16 -12.22
CA VAL A 115 12.08 2.26 -11.43
C VAL A 115 12.76 3.60 -11.72
N ASP A 116 13.94 3.62 -12.31
CA ASP A 116 14.71 4.85 -12.55
C ASP A 116 14.09 5.71 -13.65
N ARG A 117 13.23 5.12 -14.48
CA ARG A 117 12.47 5.83 -15.51
C ARG A 117 11.18 6.45 -15.00
N ASP A 118 10.72 6.04 -13.82
CA ASP A 118 9.54 6.60 -13.19
C ASP A 118 9.83 8.01 -12.65
N LYS A 119 8.83 8.87 -12.64
CA LYS A 119 8.97 10.27 -12.20
C LYS A 119 7.84 10.68 -11.28
N VAL A 120 8.16 11.55 -10.33
CA VAL A 120 7.17 12.17 -9.44
C VAL A 120 7.13 13.67 -9.72
N GLN A 121 5.94 14.19 -9.94
CA GLN A 121 5.67 15.62 -10.04
C GLN A 121 4.85 16.06 -8.84
N LEU A 122 5.42 16.90 -7.99
CA LEU A 122 4.73 17.46 -6.84
C LEU A 122 3.70 18.50 -7.32
N LEU A 123 2.43 18.29 -7.00
CA LEU A 123 1.35 19.24 -7.29
C LEU A 123 1.13 20.20 -6.11
N LYS A 124 1.05 19.65 -4.90
CA LYS A 124 0.84 20.42 -3.68
C LYS A 124 1.45 19.69 -2.50
N GLY A 125 2.07 20.42 -1.59
CA GLY A 125 2.64 19.83 -0.39
C GLY A 125 2.57 20.74 0.80
N ARG A 126 2.64 20.15 1.98
CA ARG A 126 2.83 20.87 3.25
C ARG A 126 3.77 20.11 4.16
N ARG A 127 4.48 20.84 5.00
CA ARG A 127 5.35 20.28 6.02
C ARG A 127 5.13 20.99 7.34
N LEU A 128 4.93 20.18 8.39
CA LEU A 128 4.82 20.62 9.76
C LEU A 128 6.06 20.11 10.52
N LEU A 129 6.75 21.00 11.19
CA LEU A 129 7.95 20.69 11.98
C LEU A 129 7.71 21.10 13.43
N SER A 130 8.17 20.28 14.38
CA SER A 130 8.24 20.69 15.78
C SER A 130 9.27 21.80 15.94
N GLN A 131 8.89 22.86 16.67
CA GLN A 131 9.78 23.98 16.98
C GLN A 131 10.64 23.72 18.23
N LYS A 132 10.47 22.59 18.89
CA LYS A 132 11.23 22.28 20.12
C LYS A 132 12.67 21.88 19.81
N GLN A 133 13.61 22.56 20.44
CA GLN A 133 15.04 22.30 20.26
C GLN A 133 15.45 20.87 20.66
N SER A 134 14.70 20.24 21.57
CA SER A 134 14.89 18.83 21.97
C SER A 134 14.46 17.80 20.93
N ASP A 135 13.80 18.23 19.85
CA ASP A 135 13.25 17.37 18.82
C ASP A 135 14.21 17.16 17.63
N THR A 136 15.48 17.51 17.80
CA THR A 136 16.52 17.16 16.82
C THR A 136 16.74 15.66 16.77
N LEU A 137 16.81 15.12 15.56
CA LEU A 137 17.18 13.72 15.31
C LEU A 137 18.69 13.64 15.13
N ALA A 138 19.33 12.65 15.77
CA ALA A 138 20.74 12.33 15.56
C ALA A 138 21.01 11.87 14.12
N VAL A 139 20.02 11.21 13.51
CA VAL A 139 20.06 10.78 12.10
C VAL A 139 18.78 11.27 11.43
N LYS A 140 18.93 12.05 10.36
CA LYS A 140 17.81 12.55 9.57
C LYS A 140 17.70 11.70 8.31
N VAL A 141 16.81 10.72 8.32
CA VAL A 141 16.39 10.04 7.10
C VAL A 141 15.21 10.83 6.53
N VAL A 142 15.41 11.46 5.39
CA VAL A 142 14.35 12.16 4.65
C VAL A 142 14.22 11.44 3.32
N GLY A 143 13.18 10.61 3.21
CA GLY A 143 12.93 9.87 1.98
C GLY A 143 12.37 10.76 0.88
N GLY A 144 11.39 11.57 1.23
CA GLY A 144 10.64 12.38 0.27
C GLY A 144 9.77 11.53 -0.67
N PRO A 145 8.98 12.17 -1.54
CA PRO A 145 8.04 11.48 -2.44
C PRO A 145 8.71 10.48 -3.40
N ASN A 146 9.93 10.72 -3.83
CA ASN A 146 10.65 9.81 -4.72
C ASN A 146 10.94 8.44 -4.08
N LEU A 147 11.03 8.37 -2.74
CA LEU A 147 11.23 7.09 -2.05
C LEU A 147 10.10 6.10 -2.35
N SER A 148 8.88 6.59 -2.59
CA SER A 148 7.73 5.75 -2.91
C SER A 148 7.91 4.94 -4.19
N LEU A 149 8.72 5.42 -5.14
CA LEU A 149 9.02 4.70 -6.38
C LEU A 149 9.84 3.44 -6.08
N TYR A 150 10.85 3.55 -5.24
CA TYR A 150 11.73 2.44 -4.86
C TYR A 150 11.05 1.42 -3.94
N LEU A 151 9.95 1.81 -3.28
CA LEU A 151 9.12 0.91 -2.47
C LEU A 151 8.12 0.10 -3.30
N ASP A 152 8.02 0.35 -4.59
CA ASP A 152 7.24 -0.49 -5.50
C ASP A 152 8.00 -1.81 -5.75
N ILE A 153 7.77 -2.78 -4.88
CA ILE A 153 8.45 -4.09 -4.90
C ILE A 153 8.12 -4.91 -6.15
N VAL A 154 7.03 -4.59 -6.85
CA VAL A 154 6.66 -5.28 -8.09
C VAL A 154 7.54 -4.82 -9.23
N LYS A 155 7.77 -3.50 -9.33
CA LYS A 155 8.57 -2.90 -10.39
C LYS A 155 10.07 -2.93 -10.09
N ASN A 156 10.43 -2.77 -8.82
CA ASN A 156 11.81 -2.84 -8.36
C ASN A 156 12.27 -4.30 -8.32
N GLY A 157 12.85 -4.76 -9.45
CA GLY A 157 13.29 -6.15 -9.60
C GLY A 157 14.37 -6.59 -8.62
N ASP A 158 15.14 -5.66 -8.08
CA ASP A 158 16.20 -5.94 -7.10
C ASP A 158 15.67 -6.07 -5.65
N ALA A 159 14.37 -5.80 -5.46
CA ALA A 159 13.73 -5.95 -4.16
C ALA A 159 13.30 -7.42 -3.88
N LEU A 160 12.15 -7.61 -3.26
CA LEU A 160 11.64 -8.91 -2.84
C LEU A 160 11.22 -9.82 -4.01
N LEU A 161 10.50 -9.26 -5.00
CA LEU A 161 9.84 -10.04 -6.05
C LEU A 161 10.76 -10.32 -7.25
N SER A 162 11.93 -10.88 -6.97
CA SER A 162 12.84 -11.45 -7.95
C SER A 162 13.15 -12.89 -7.57
N THR A 163 13.18 -13.79 -8.55
CA THR A 163 13.48 -15.22 -8.33
C THR A 163 14.82 -15.40 -7.61
N ASP A 164 15.80 -14.57 -7.91
CA ASP A 164 17.14 -14.64 -7.36
C ASP A 164 17.20 -14.22 -5.88
N ASN A 165 16.23 -13.40 -5.45
CA ASN A 165 16.18 -12.89 -4.07
C ASN A 165 15.32 -13.74 -3.14
N LEU A 166 14.51 -14.68 -3.66
CA LEU A 166 13.61 -15.48 -2.82
C LEU A 166 14.34 -16.35 -1.80
N ASP A 167 15.58 -16.72 -2.07
CA ASP A 167 16.40 -17.52 -1.16
C ASP A 167 16.78 -16.78 0.12
N TYR A 168 16.73 -15.45 0.10
CA TYR A 168 17.00 -14.62 1.28
C TYR A 168 15.83 -14.56 2.24
N TYR A 169 14.67 -15.09 1.86
CA TYR A 169 13.43 -14.99 2.62
C TYR A 169 12.89 -16.35 3.07
N GLU A 170 12.26 -16.36 4.22
CA GLU A 170 11.37 -17.42 4.68
C GLU A 170 9.94 -17.00 4.38
N PHE A 171 9.18 -17.88 3.74
CA PHE A 171 7.77 -17.68 3.40
C PHE A 171 6.89 -18.58 4.25
N ARG A 172 5.75 -18.05 4.71
CA ARG A 172 4.78 -18.81 5.50
C ARG A 172 3.37 -18.49 5.01
N MET A 173 2.57 -19.54 4.82
CA MET A 173 1.13 -19.37 4.57
C MET A 173 0.46 -18.84 5.82
N GLU A 174 -0.43 -17.89 5.61
CA GLU A 174 -1.38 -17.36 6.58
C GLU A 174 -2.79 -17.70 6.14
N ASP A 175 -3.79 -17.45 7.00
CA ASP A 175 -5.19 -17.65 6.63
C ASP A 175 -5.55 -16.77 5.43
N PRO A 176 -6.20 -17.33 4.41
CA PRO A 176 -6.61 -16.57 3.24
C PRO A 176 -7.64 -15.50 3.62
N VAL A 177 -7.70 -14.42 2.87
CA VAL A 177 -8.66 -13.35 3.08
C VAL A 177 -9.56 -13.19 1.86
N ASN A 178 -10.79 -12.78 2.10
CA ASN A 178 -11.67 -12.36 1.02
C ASN A 178 -11.54 -10.84 0.85
N LEU A 179 -11.04 -10.42 -0.30
CA LEU A 179 -10.93 -9.02 -0.70
C LEU A 179 -11.73 -8.81 -1.99
N ASP A 180 -12.69 -7.90 -1.97
CA ASP A 180 -13.55 -7.60 -3.13
C ASP A 180 -14.20 -8.85 -3.74
N ASN A 181 -14.75 -9.72 -2.90
CA ASN A 181 -15.35 -11.01 -3.27
C ASN A 181 -14.39 -11.99 -3.98
N ARG A 182 -13.09 -11.81 -3.81
CA ARG A 182 -12.07 -12.73 -4.28
C ARG A 182 -11.27 -13.27 -3.12
N MET A 183 -11.13 -14.59 -3.04
CA MET A 183 -10.23 -15.23 -2.08
C MET A 183 -8.80 -15.01 -2.52
N GLN A 184 -8.00 -14.48 -1.60
CA GLN A 184 -6.57 -14.26 -1.83
C GLN A 184 -5.74 -15.09 -0.87
N TYR A 185 -4.68 -15.68 -1.38
CA TYR A 185 -3.65 -16.26 -0.54
C TYR A 185 -2.90 -15.15 0.19
N VAL A 186 -2.63 -15.39 1.47
CA VAL A 186 -1.80 -14.50 2.27
C VAL A 186 -0.49 -15.21 2.59
N VAL A 187 0.61 -14.66 2.10
CA VAL A 187 1.95 -15.19 2.32
C VAL A 187 2.75 -14.17 3.11
N SER A 188 3.04 -14.48 4.37
CA SER A 188 3.98 -13.69 5.16
C SER A 188 5.41 -14.03 4.76
N PHE A 189 6.29 -13.05 4.81
CA PHE A 189 7.69 -13.22 4.49
C PHE A 189 8.59 -12.45 5.46
N ARG A 190 9.76 -13.00 5.73
CA ARG A 190 10.80 -12.40 6.55
C ARG A 190 12.18 -12.83 6.07
N PRO A 191 13.22 -11.99 6.26
CA PRO A 191 14.58 -12.38 5.93
C PRO A 191 15.05 -13.60 6.73
N ARG A 192 15.76 -14.50 6.06
CA ARG A 192 16.50 -15.61 6.69
C ARG A 192 17.89 -15.21 7.15
N VAL A 193 18.44 -14.20 6.50
CA VAL A 193 19.83 -13.77 6.66
C VAL A 193 19.89 -12.29 6.93
N SER A 194 20.95 -11.84 7.60
CA SER A 194 21.25 -10.43 7.73
C SER A 194 22.25 -10.07 6.63
N LEU A 195 21.85 -9.18 5.75
CA LEU A 195 22.71 -8.67 4.67
C LEU A 195 23.09 -7.21 4.94
N MET A 196 24.07 -6.72 4.20
CA MET A 196 24.53 -5.33 4.32
C MET A 196 23.49 -4.30 3.81
N TYR A 197 22.47 -4.75 3.09
CA TYR A 197 21.38 -3.92 2.60
C TYR A 197 20.05 -4.27 3.26
N ALA A 198 19.12 -3.33 3.23
CA ALA A 198 17.82 -3.49 3.88
C ALA A 198 16.98 -4.56 3.17
N LEU A 199 16.40 -5.46 3.96
CA LEU A 199 15.44 -6.46 3.52
C LEU A 199 14.05 -6.13 4.07
N PHE A 200 13.03 -6.58 3.37
CA PHE A 200 11.63 -6.33 3.72
C PHE A 200 11.07 -7.42 4.64
N ILE A 201 10.11 -7.03 5.46
CA ILE A 201 9.24 -7.94 6.23
C ILE A 201 7.81 -7.52 5.95
N GLY A 202 6.93 -8.48 5.68
CA GLY A 202 5.54 -8.14 5.40
C GLY A 202 4.67 -9.32 4.99
N LYS A 203 3.59 -8.99 4.30
CA LYS A 203 2.64 -9.96 3.74
C LYS A 203 2.37 -9.64 2.28
N LEU A 204 2.25 -10.67 1.48
CA LEU A 204 1.79 -10.63 0.09
C LEU A 204 0.36 -11.15 0.06
N TYR A 205 -0.49 -10.44 -0.63
CA TYR A 205 -1.86 -10.82 -0.96
C TYR A 205 -1.89 -11.17 -2.45
N ILE A 206 -2.15 -12.45 -2.76
CA ILE A 206 -1.98 -13.04 -4.09
C ILE A 206 -3.27 -13.70 -4.56
#